data_ea2b0eb87d79a98f3692032b2148c272
#
_entry.id   ea2b0eb87d79a98f3692032b2148c272
#
_cell.length_a   1.000
_cell.length_b   1.000
_cell.length_c   1.000
_cell.angle_alpha   90.00
_cell.angle_beta   90.00
_cell.angle_gamma   90.00
#
_symmetry.space_group_name_H-M   'P 1'
#
loop_
_entity.id
_entity.type
_entity.pdbx_description
1 polymer ?
#
loop_
_entity_poly.entity_id
_entity_poly.type
_entity_poly.pdbx_seq_one_letter_code
_entity_poly.pdbx_strand_id
1 'polypeptide(L)' 'MDTEVTFCIDSETKAQMEAICDQIGMTTSDAFNIFAKAFVRAKGIPFPVNLR' A
#
# COMPACT_ATOMS: atom_id res chain seq x y z
N MET A 1 -16.16 0.90 10.37
CA MET A 1 -15.41 1.00 11.62
C MET A 1 -13.93 0.79 11.36
N ASP A 2 -13.09 1.65 11.89
CA ASP A 2 -11.67 1.62 11.61
C ASP A 2 -10.91 0.80 12.63
N THR A 3 -9.96 0.02 12.14
CA THR A 3 -9.12 -0.80 12.98
C THR A 3 -7.67 -0.55 12.61
N GLU A 4 -6.82 -0.54 13.61
CA GLU A 4 -5.41 -0.28 13.40
C GLU A 4 -4.71 -1.54 12.93
N VAL A 5 -3.85 -1.40 11.92
CA VAL A 5 -3.07 -2.52 11.38
C VAL A 5 -1.59 -2.15 11.44
N THR A 6 -0.78 -3.05 11.97
CA THR A 6 0.66 -2.83 12.10
C THR A 6 1.41 -3.93 11.37
N PHE A 7 2.41 -3.53 10.60
CA PHE A 7 3.25 -4.49 9.87
C PHE A 7 4.63 -3.88 9.65
N CYS A 8 5.56 -4.72 9.21
CA CYS A 8 6.92 -4.29 8.95
C CYS A 8 7.17 -4.22 7.45
N ILE A 9 7.89 -3.19 7.04
CA ILE A 9 8.29 -3.01 5.65
C ILE A 9 9.73 -2.51 5.66
N ASP A 10 10.53 -2.89 4.65
CA ASP A 10 11.91 -2.45 4.63
C ASP A 10 12.00 -0.94 4.42
N SER A 11 13.03 -0.34 5.01
CA SER A 11 13.14 1.12 5.04
C SER A 11 13.32 1.72 3.66
N GLU A 12 13.98 1.01 2.75
CA GLU A 12 14.17 1.51 1.39
C GLU A 12 12.85 1.60 0.64
N THR A 13 12.05 0.54 0.71
CA THR A 13 10.73 0.53 0.07
C THR A 13 9.83 1.61 0.66
N LYS A 14 9.89 1.77 1.98
CA LYS A 14 9.12 2.81 2.65
C LYS A 14 9.49 4.20 2.16
N ALA A 15 10.80 4.47 2.06
CA ALA A 15 11.25 5.77 1.60
C ALA A 15 10.83 6.06 0.17
N GLN A 16 10.96 5.07 -0.71
CA GLN A 16 10.55 5.22 -2.10
C GLN A 16 9.05 5.44 -2.22
N MET A 17 8.28 4.72 -1.43
CA MET A 17 6.83 4.86 -1.43
C MET A 17 6.41 6.25 -0.96
N GLU A 18 7.05 6.74 0.10
CA GLU A 18 6.76 8.08 0.61
C GLU A 18 7.06 9.14 -0.42
N ALA A 19 8.18 9.00 -1.13
CA ALA A 19 8.54 9.97 -2.17
C ALA A 19 7.52 9.98 -3.30
N ILE A 20 7.08 8.80 -3.73
CA ILE A 20 6.09 8.70 -4.80
C ILE A 20 4.75 9.26 -4.35
N CYS A 21 4.33 8.92 -3.16
CA CYS A 21 3.07 9.44 -2.62
C CYS A 21 3.09 10.96 -2.52
N ASP A 22 4.22 11.52 -2.13
CA ASP A 22 4.38 12.97 -2.06
C ASP A 22 4.23 13.61 -3.43
N GLN A 23 4.77 12.96 -4.47
CA GLN A 23 4.68 13.48 -5.83
C GLN A 23 3.25 13.49 -6.36
N ILE A 24 2.45 12.50 -6.00
CA ILE A 24 1.08 12.42 -6.48
C ILE A 24 0.07 13.05 -5.52
N GLY A 25 0.56 13.56 -4.38
CA GLY A 25 -0.29 14.31 -3.47
C GLY A 25 -1.15 13.47 -2.55
N MET A 26 -0.67 12.32 -2.13
CA MET A 26 -1.40 11.49 -1.16
C MET A 26 -0.47 11.02 -0.06
N THR A 27 -1.05 10.54 1.03
CA THR A 27 -0.27 9.98 2.12
C THR A 27 -0.07 8.48 1.90
N THR A 28 0.92 7.91 2.57
CA THR A 28 1.12 6.46 2.52
C THR A 28 -0.07 5.70 3.09
N SER A 29 -0.70 6.26 4.12
CA SER A 29 -1.92 5.66 4.68
C SER A 29 -3.02 5.56 3.64
N ASP A 30 -3.20 6.62 2.85
CA ASP A 30 -4.18 6.61 1.78
C ASP A 30 -3.86 5.54 0.75
N ALA A 31 -2.58 5.41 0.38
CA ALA A 31 -2.16 4.41 -0.59
C ALA A 31 -2.45 3.00 -0.10
N PHE A 32 -2.15 2.72 1.17
CA PHE A 32 -2.43 1.41 1.74
C PHE A 32 -3.92 1.13 1.82
N ASN A 33 -4.72 2.13 2.16
CA ASN A 33 -6.17 1.96 2.18
C ASN A 33 -6.73 1.66 0.81
N ILE A 34 -6.23 2.35 -0.21
CA ILE A 34 -6.66 2.11 -1.58
C ILE A 34 -6.33 0.68 -1.99
N PHE A 35 -5.11 0.24 -1.68
CA PHE A 35 -4.70 -1.11 -2.01
C PHE A 35 -5.57 -2.14 -1.29
N ALA A 36 -5.82 -1.93 0.01
CA ALA A 36 -6.61 -2.86 0.79
C ALA A 36 -8.02 -3.01 0.21
N LYS A 37 -8.63 -1.90 -0.18
CA LYS A 37 -9.96 -1.94 -0.77
C LYS A 37 -9.95 -2.63 -2.12
N ALA A 38 -8.92 -2.38 -2.93
CA ALA A 38 -8.78 -3.05 -4.22
C ALA A 38 -8.59 -4.55 -4.05
N PHE A 39 -7.81 -4.94 -3.03
CA PHE A 39 -7.59 -6.34 -2.72
C PHE A 39 -8.90 -7.05 -2.40
N VAL A 40 -9.72 -6.43 -1.56
CA VAL A 40 -11.00 -7.01 -1.17
C VAL A 40 -11.95 -7.11 -2.36
N ARG A 41 -11.99 -6.06 -3.18
CA ARG A 41 -12.85 -6.03 -4.35
C ARG A 41 -12.46 -7.09 -5.36
N ALA A 42 -11.18 -7.30 -5.57
CA ALA A 42 -10.67 -8.30 -6.50
C ALA A 42 -10.61 -9.70 -5.89
N LYS A 43 -10.79 -9.80 -4.59
CA LYS A 43 -10.66 -11.04 -3.81
C LYS A 43 -9.28 -11.64 -3.96
N GLY A 44 -8.28 -10.78 -3.92
CA GLY A 44 -6.89 -11.16 -4.04
C GLY A 44 -6.08 -9.99 -4.55
N ILE A 45 -4.84 -10.25 -4.91
CA ILE A 45 -3.97 -9.20 -5.42
C ILE A 45 -4.47 -8.78 -6.81
N PRO A 46 -4.74 -7.47 -7.01
CA PRO A 46 -5.35 -7.00 -8.25
C PRO A 46 -4.38 -6.85 -9.43
N PHE A 47 -3.21 -7.43 -9.33
CA PHE A 47 -2.21 -7.39 -10.39
C PHE A 47 -1.31 -8.60 -10.31
N PRO A 48 -0.61 -8.95 -11.40
CA PRO A 48 0.32 -10.08 -11.36
C PRO A 48 1.44 -9.84 -10.37
N VAL A 49 1.83 -10.90 -9.66
CA VAL A 49 2.89 -10.83 -8.66
C VAL A 49 4.03 -11.74 -9.06
N ASN A 50 5.23 -11.17 -9.10
CA ASN A 50 6.44 -11.95 -9.28
C ASN A 50 7.09 -12.13 -7.92
N LEU A 51 7.09 -13.37 -7.45
CA LEU A 51 7.74 -13.71 -6.19
C LEU A 51 9.11 -14.30 -6.49
N ARG A 52 10.12 -13.80 -5.77
CA ARG A 52 11.48 -14.27 -5.95
C ARG A 52 12.07 -14.70 -4.66
#